data_b5e57062499283db8b953c0caafd623d
#
_entry.id   b5e57062499283db8b953c0caafd623d
#
_cell.length_a   1.000
_cell.length_b   1.000
_cell.length_c   1.000
_cell.angle_alpha   90.00
_cell.angle_beta   90.00
_cell.angle_gamma   90.00
#
_symmetry.space_group_name_H-M   'P 1'
#
loop_
_entity.id
_entity.type
_entity.pdbx_description
1 polymer ?
#
loop_
_entity_poly.entity_id
_entity_poly.type
_entity_poly.pdbx_seq_one_letter_code
_entity_poly.pdbx_strand_id
1 'polypeptide(L)'
;MINLNNGDIRCQYDILVATLYSTLFAVLNYSKAKRKLYLVQGYETDFFTYGELFKKEAEKTYNFPFGVEYITISKWCKTWLMEKYNHNSRYAPNGIYLSSFKAHKRNLKKHKIRILIEGDNSALFKNIDESFKIVEKLDKKKYEIWYMSYYGKPKNWYRVDKFLYKVSFEKVNQVYEKCDILIKSSLLESFSFPPLEMMATGGYCIVSPNDGNQEYLKDEENCLLYKVGDIDSAIQCIEKLISNQDLQQRLYENGLITAKNRDWTKFKDKILSLYEEE
;
A
#
# COMPACT_ATOMS: atom_id res chain seq x y z
N MET A 1 12.14 22.63 -9.15
CA MET A 1 11.23 22.58 -7.98
C MET A 1 10.83 24.01 -7.67
N ILE A 2 9.54 24.36 -7.77
CA ILE A 2 9.06 25.71 -7.51
C ILE A 2 8.91 25.86 -5.99
N ASN A 3 9.58 26.84 -5.41
CA ASN A 3 9.47 27.12 -3.97
C ASN A 3 8.23 27.99 -3.70
N LEU A 4 7.13 27.39 -3.29
CA LEU A 4 5.88 28.09 -2.96
C LEU A 4 6.03 29.08 -1.79
N ASN A 5 7.06 28.93 -0.95
CA ASN A 5 7.27 29.78 0.22
C ASN A 5 7.87 31.17 -0.11
N ASN A 6 8.47 31.34 -1.28
CA ASN A 6 9.17 32.57 -1.63
C ASN A 6 8.32 33.61 -2.41
N GLY A 7 7.02 33.37 -2.57
CA GLY A 7 6.13 34.35 -3.21
C GLY A 7 6.36 34.62 -4.71
N ASP A 8 7.31 33.92 -5.33
CA ASP A 8 7.73 34.13 -6.72
C ASP A 8 6.81 33.52 -7.77
N ILE A 9 5.77 32.80 -7.35
CA ILE A 9 4.82 32.20 -8.27
C ILE A 9 3.79 33.25 -8.64
N ARG A 10 3.89 33.75 -9.88
CA ARG A 10 2.99 34.79 -10.42
C ARG A 10 1.70 34.22 -11.01
N CYS A 11 1.62 32.88 -11.17
CA CYS A 11 0.49 32.22 -11.80
C CYS A 11 -0.75 32.17 -10.89
N GLN A 12 -1.92 32.30 -11.48
CA GLN A 12 -3.19 32.02 -10.84
C GLN A 12 -3.57 30.58 -11.17
N TYR A 13 -4.06 29.85 -10.16
CA TYR A 13 -4.53 28.48 -10.32
C TYR A 13 -5.99 28.37 -9.94
N ASP A 14 -6.75 27.53 -10.65
CA ASP A 14 -8.11 27.21 -10.24
C ASP A 14 -8.05 26.31 -9.01
N ILE A 15 -7.17 25.31 -9.02
CA ILE A 15 -7.03 24.36 -7.92
C ILE A 15 -5.55 24.18 -7.56
N LEU A 16 -5.25 24.20 -6.26
CA LEU A 16 -3.93 23.87 -5.73
C LEU A 16 -4.06 22.72 -4.73
N VAL A 17 -3.28 21.65 -4.94
CA VAL A 17 -3.39 20.41 -4.17
C VAL A 17 -2.14 20.16 -3.32
N ALA A 18 -2.33 20.05 -2.01
CA ALA A 18 -1.32 19.49 -1.11
C ALA A 18 -1.41 17.97 -1.12
N THR A 19 -0.26 17.29 -1.09
CA THR A 19 -0.18 15.81 -1.10
C THR A 19 0.58 15.23 0.09
N LEU A 20 1.18 16.10 0.91
CA LEU A 20 1.90 15.77 2.14
C LEU A 20 1.64 16.88 3.18
N TYR A 21 1.76 16.54 4.47
CA TYR A 21 1.63 17.54 5.54
C TYR A 21 2.55 18.76 5.32
N SER A 22 3.79 18.53 4.88
CA SER A 22 4.77 19.61 4.64
C SER A 22 4.39 20.54 3.49
N THR A 23 3.55 20.10 2.56
CA THR A 23 3.10 20.94 1.42
C THR A 23 1.83 21.72 1.71
N LEU A 24 1.06 21.32 2.74
CA LEU A 24 -0.21 21.98 3.05
C LEU A 24 -0.03 23.44 3.46
N PHE A 25 0.96 23.73 4.30
CA PHE A 25 1.20 25.12 4.74
C PHE A 25 1.53 26.06 3.57
N ALA A 26 2.31 25.56 2.58
CA ALA A 26 2.59 26.31 1.37
C ALA A 26 1.32 26.55 0.54
N VAL A 27 0.45 25.54 0.41
CA VAL A 27 -0.84 25.64 -0.28
C VAL A 27 -1.77 26.63 0.43
N LEU A 28 -1.87 26.59 1.75
CA LEU A 28 -2.71 27.50 2.53
C LEU A 28 -2.27 28.96 2.37
N ASN A 29 -0.96 29.22 2.39
CA ASN A 29 -0.40 30.57 2.27
C ASN A 29 -0.45 31.13 0.84
N TYR A 30 -0.75 30.31 -0.17
CA TYR A 30 -0.80 30.77 -1.55
C TYR A 30 -2.14 31.48 -1.86
N SER A 31 -2.08 32.81 -2.11
CA SER A 31 -3.27 33.65 -2.24
C SER A 31 -3.97 33.61 -3.62
N LYS A 32 -3.28 33.07 -4.66
CA LYS A 32 -3.78 33.08 -6.04
C LYS A 32 -4.39 31.77 -6.52
N ALA A 33 -4.87 30.92 -5.60
CA ALA A 33 -5.64 29.73 -5.90
C ALA A 33 -7.11 29.94 -5.51
N LYS A 34 -8.04 29.58 -6.40
CA LYS A 34 -9.48 29.66 -6.12
C LYS A 34 -9.91 28.61 -5.10
N ARG A 35 -9.44 27.35 -5.29
CA ARG A 35 -9.70 26.23 -4.39
C ARG A 35 -8.38 25.61 -3.92
N LYS A 36 -8.37 25.14 -2.69
CA LYS A 36 -7.23 24.47 -2.06
C LYS A 36 -7.67 23.13 -1.56
N LEU A 37 -6.99 22.08 -2.00
CA LEU A 37 -7.30 20.70 -1.65
C LEU A 37 -6.14 20.08 -0.90
N TYR A 38 -6.45 19.20 0.06
CA TYR A 38 -5.48 18.34 0.68
C TYR A 38 -5.83 16.87 0.39
N LEU A 39 -5.02 16.22 -0.46
CA LEU A 39 -5.09 14.79 -0.72
C LEU A 39 -4.37 14.06 0.42
N VAL A 40 -5.15 13.60 1.39
CA VAL A 40 -4.65 12.86 2.54
C VAL A 40 -4.36 11.42 2.14
N GLN A 41 -3.07 11.08 2.07
CA GLN A 41 -2.59 9.76 1.66
C GLN A 41 -2.35 8.81 2.84
N GLY A 42 -2.47 9.30 4.06
CA GLY A 42 -2.31 8.52 5.28
C GLY A 42 -2.35 9.39 6.52
N TYR A 43 -2.43 8.76 7.70
CA TYR A 43 -2.23 9.46 8.96
C TYR A 43 -0.73 9.58 9.22
N GLU A 44 -0.11 10.62 8.67
CA GLU A 44 1.35 10.79 8.61
C GLU A 44 2.00 10.85 10.00
N THR A 45 1.24 11.22 11.04
CA THR A 45 1.70 11.21 12.43
C THR A 45 2.08 9.81 12.93
N ASP A 46 1.46 8.76 12.39
CA ASP A 46 1.73 7.38 12.80
C ASP A 46 3.07 6.85 12.26
N PHE A 47 3.64 7.53 11.26
CA PHE A 47 4.97 7.22 10.73
C PHE A 47 6.12 7.80 11.55
N PHE A 48 5.83 8.70 12.50
CA PHE A 48 6.83 9.36 13.34
C PHE A 48 6.83 8.81 14.76
N THR A 49 8.01 8.82 15.39
CA THR A 49 8.16 8.48 16.80
C THR A 49 7.44 9.50 17.68
N TYR A 50 6.83 9.03 18.78
CA TYR A 50 6.11 9.91 19.71
C TYR A 50 7.03 11.02 20.22
N GLY A 51 6.54 12.25 20.20
CA GLY A 51 7.27 13.45 20.66
C GLY A 51 8.16 14.12 19.61
N GLU A 52 8.32 13.55 18.44
CA GLU A 52 9.06 14.19 17.35
C GLU A 52 8.33 15.45 16.82
N LEU A 53 9.12 16.46 16.46
CA LEU A 53 8.60 17.71 15.93
C LEU A 53 7.71 17.48 14.70
N PHE A 54 8.15 16.60 13.79
CA PHE A 54 7.43 16.28 12.56
C PHE A 54 6.04 15.69 12.82
N LYS A 55 5.90 14.88 13.88
CA LYS A 55 4.59 14.36 14.30
C LYS A 55 3.62 15.48 14.64
N LYS A 56 4.06 16.46 15.43
CA LYS A 56 3.24 17.63 15.81
C LYS A 56 2.89 18.50 14.62
N GLU A 57 3.84 18.69 13.70
CA GLU A 57 3.59 19.48 12.49
C GLU A 57 2.61 18.77 11.54
N ALA A 58 2.73 17.43 11.37
CA ALA A 58 1.78 16.65 10.59
C ALA A 58 0.39 16.70 11.22
N GLU A 59 0.27 16.56 12.55
CA GLU A 59 -1.00 16.61 13.25
C GLU A 59 -1.74 17.93 13.08
N LYS A 60 -1.02 19.07 13.07
CA LYS A 60 -1.61 20.38 12.82
C LYS A 60 -2.33 20.45 11.47
N THR A 61 -1.86 19.72 10.46
CA THR A 61 -2.43 19.76 9.11
C THR A 61 -3.85 19.18 9.02
N TYR A 62 -4.26 18.38 9.99
CA TYR A 62 -5.60 17.80 10.07
C TYR A 62 -6.59 18.66 10.88
N ASN A 63 -6.12 19.76 11.48
CA ASN A 63 -6.93 20.64 12.33
C ASN A 63 -7.32 21.98 11.67
N PHE A 64 -7.23 22.11 10.35
CA PHE A 64 -7.65 23.30 9.67
C PHE A 64 -9.16 23.28 9.38
N PRO A 65 -9.97 24.08 10.08
CA PRO A 65 -11.41 24.05 9.90
C PRO A 65 -11.89 24.76 8.64
N PHE A 66 -11.04 25.65 8.07
CA PHE A 66 -11.40 26.47 6.90
C PHE A 66 -10.25 26.59 5.92
N GLY A 67 -10.57 26.90 4.67
CA GLY A 67 -9.58 27.24 3.64
C GLY A 67 -8.94 26.06 2.92
N VAL A 68 -9.33 24.82 3.24
CA VAL A 68 -8.90 23.62 2.54
C VAL A 68 -10.01 22.56 2.53
N GLU A 69 -10.15 21.88 1.41
CA GLU A 69 -11.05 20.72 1.27
C GLU A 69 -10.23 19.44 1.35
N TYR A 70 -10.71 18.47 2.12
CA TYR A 70 -10.00 17.19 2.31
C TYR A 70 -10.49 16.14 1.32
N ILE A 71 -9.56 15.48 0.66
CA ILE A 71 -9.77 14.28 -0.17
C ILE A 71 -8.94 13.15 0.41
N THR A 72 -9.50 11.96 0.57
CA THR A 72 -8.82 10.79 1.15
C THR A 72 -8.72 9.64 0.16
N ILE A 73 -7.64 8.88 0.22
CA ILE A 73 -7.38 7.76 -0.71
C ILE A 73 -7.97 6.43 -0.27
N SER A 74 -8.42 6.32 0.97
CA SER A 74 -9.01 5.10 1.53
C SER A 74 -10.19 5.43 2.45
N LYS A 75 -11.06 4.44 2.64
CA LYS A 75 -12.18 4.56 3.59
C LYS A 75 -11.68 4.74 5.01
N TRP A 76 -10.60 4.05 5.38
CA TRP A 76 -9.98 4.23 6.68
C TRP A 76 -9.54 5.69 6.91
N CYS A 77 -8.80 6.28 5.96
CA CYS A 77 -8.42 7.70 6.06
C CYS A 77 -9.65 8.62 6.20
N LYS A 78 -10.73 8.32 5.47
CA LYS A 78 -11.98 9.08 5.59
C LYS A 78 -12.60 8.98 6.98
N THR A 79 -12.65 7.76 7.52
CA THR A 79 -13.25 7.49 8.83
C THR A 79 -12.49 8.18 9.95
N TRP A 80 -11.17 7.98 10.05
CA TRP A 80 -10.41 8.60 11.14
C TRP A 80 -10.36 10.14 11.05
N LEU A 81 -10.37 10.69 9.83
CA LEU A 81 -10.40 12.15 9.64
C LEU A 81 -11.72 12.74 10.15
N MET A 82 -12.84 12.03 9.95
CA MET A 82 -14.13 12.40 10.52
C MET A 82 -14.14 12.24 12.04
N GLU A 83 -13.70 11.09 12.55
CA GLU A 83 -13.77 10.75 13.97
C GLU A 83 -12.85 11.61 14.84
N LYS A 84 -11.62 11.87 14.37
CA LYS A 84 -10.63 12.62 15.16
C LYS A 84 -10.69 14.13 14.97
N TYR A 85 -11.08 14.60 13.78
CA TYR A 85 -10.98 16.02 13.42
C TYR A 85 -12.28 16.63 12.90
N ASN A 86 -13.36 15.85 12.84
CA ASN A 86 -14.67 16.26 12.35
C ASN A 86 -14.67 16.84 10.91
N HIS A 87 -13.82 16.29 10.04
CA HIS A 87 -13.76 16.66 8.63
C HIS A 87 -14.51 15.66 7.76
N ASN A 88 -15.53 16.14 7.05
CA ASN A 88 -16.21 15.35 6.01
C ASN A 88 -15.39 15.40 4.72
N SER A 89 -14.49 14.43 4.56
CA SER A 89 -13.64 14.35 3.36
C SER A 89 -14.33 13.62 2.22
N ARG A 90 -13.97 14.01 0.98
CA ARG A 90 -14.35 13.27 -0.24
C ARG A 90 -13.43 12.08 -0.43
N TYR A 91 -13.94 10.99 -0.99
CA TYR A 91 -13.19 9.75 -1.16
C TYR A 91 -12.76 9.54 -2.61
N ALA A 92 -11.45 9.57 -2.85
CA ALA A 92 -10.78 9.21 -4.09
C ALA A 92 -10.14 7.82 -3.93
N PRO A 93 -10.78 6.74 -4.39
CA PRO A 93 -10.28 5.39 -4.18
C PRO A 93 -8.95 5.15 -4.90
N ASN A 94 -7.99 4.54 -4.21
CA ASN A 94 -6.79 4.04 -4.86
C ASN A 94 -7.05 2.77 -5.68
N GLY A 95 -6.28 2.61 -6.74
CA GLY A 95 -6.33 1.46 -7.64
C GLY A 95 -5.00 1.24 -8.35
N ILE A 96 -4.97 0.30 -9.28
CA ILE A 96 -3.82 -0.04 -10.11
C ILE A 96 -4.18 0.08 -11.59
N TYR A 97 -3.19 0.28 -12.44
CA TYR A 97 -3.34 0.15 -13.91
C TYR A 97 -3.30 -1.33 -14.26
N LEU A 98 -4.48 -1.97 -14.27
CA LEU A 98 -4.59 -3.42 -14.46
C LEU A 98 -3.94 -3.90 -15.77
N SER A 99 -3.98 -3.09 -16.82
CA SER A 99 -3.34 -3.39 -18.12
C SER A 99 -1.82 -3.57 -18.04
N SER A 100 -1.18 -3.10 -16.96
CA SER A 100 0.26 -3.28 -16.73
C SER A 100 0.63 -4.67 -16.19
N PHE A 101 -0.36 -5.46 -15.76
CA PHE A 101 -0.14 -6.77 -15.12
C PHE A 101 -0.64 -7.90 -16.01
N LYS A 102 0.15 -8.98 -16.09
CA LYS A 102 -0.23 -10.19 -16.82
C LYS A 102 -0.58 -11.30 -15.85
N ALA A 103 -1.84 -11.68 -15.83
CA ALA A 103 -2.33 -12.73 -14.95
C ALA A 103 -2.02 -14.11 -15.53
N HIS A 104 -1.53 -15.03 -14.67
CA HIS A 104 -1.44 -16.44 -15.00
C HIS A 104 -1.60 -17.30 -13.74
N LYS A 105 -2.16 -18.50 -13.92
CA LYS A 105 -2.38 -19.45 -12.82
C LYS A 105 -1.06 -20.02 -12.34
N ARG A 106 -0.80 -19.99 -11.04
CA ARG A 106 0.39 -20.55 -10.43
C ARG A 106 0.26 -22.07 -10.26
N ASN A 107 1.36 -22.78 -10.44
CA ASN A 107 1.45 -24.20 -10.15
C ASN A 107 2.44 -24.43 -9.03
N LEU A 108 1.93 -24.56 -7.81
CA LEU A 108 2.77 -24.72 -6.61
C LEU A 108 3.39 -26.13 -6.47
N LYS A 109 3.10 -27.07 -7.40
CA LYS A 109 3.63 -28.44 -7.37
C LYS A 109 4.80 -28.69 -8.32
N LYS A 110 4.99 -27.84 -9.35
CA LYS A 110 5.91 -28.10 -10.47
C LYS A 110 7.29 -27.47 -10.36
N HIS A 111 7.48 -26.46 -9.52
CA HIS A 111 8.74 -25.73 -9.37
C HIS A 111 8.98 -25.33 -7.92
N LYS A 112 10.16 -24.86 -7.64
CA LYS A 112 10.47 -24.22 -6.37
C LYS A 112 9.57 -23.00 -6.18
N ILE A 113 8.83 -22.95 -5.09
CA ILE A 113 7.85 -21.88 -4.80
C ILE A 113 8.60 -20.61 -4.48
N ARG A 114 8.31 -19.54 -5.23
CA ARG A 114 8.91 -18.22 -5.01
C ARG A 114 8.04 -17.39 -4.11
N ILE A 115 8.63 -17.00 -2.98
CA ILE A 115 8.01 -16.09 -2.02
C ILE A 115 8.64 -14.71 -2.19
N LEU A 116 7.80 -13.71 -2.42
CA LEU A 116 8.19 -12.31 -2.45
C LEU A 116 7.96 -11.69 -1.07
N ILE A 117 8.98 -11.04 -0.54
CA ILE A 117 8.89 -10.10 0.57
C ILE A 117 9.15 -8.71 -0.02
N GLU A 118 8.22 -7.78 0.19
CA GLU A 118 8.32 -6.41 -0.34
C GLU A 118 8.20 -5.39 0.78
N GLY A 119 9.09 -4.41 0.76
CA GLY A 119 9.07 -3.25 1.64
C GLY A 119 10.46 -2.86 2.15
N ASP A 120 10.51 -1.67 2.74
CA ASP A 120 11.75 -1.13 3.31
C ASP A 120 11.89 -1.58 4.77
N ASN A 121 12.96 -2.31 5.07
CA ASN A 121 13.24 -2.78 6.43
C ASN A 121 13.76 -1.69 7.38
N SER A 122 14.06 -0.49 6.90
CA SER A 122 14.33 0.67 7.74
C SER A 122 13.03 1.32 8.26
N ALA A 123 11.90 1.08 7.61
CA ALA A 123 10.59 1.53 8.02
C ALA A 123 9.94 0.52 8.98
N LEU A 124 9.98 0.79 10.28
CA LEU A 124 9.54 -0.14 11.32
C LEU A 124 8.09 -0.61 11.13
N PHE A 125 7.21 0.27 10.64
CA PHE A 125 5.81 -0.06 10.37
C PHE A 125 5.62 -1.07 9.22
N LYS A 126 6.62 -1.28 8.36
CA LYS A 126 6.59 -2.35 7.34
C LYS A 126 6.86 -3.73 7.92
N ASN A 127 7.44 -3.81 9.11
CA ASN A 127 7.64 -5.04 9.88
C ASN A 127 8.29 -6.19 9.08
N ILE A 128 9.25 -5.84 8.21
CA ILE A 128 9.91 -6.79 7.30
C ILE A 128 10.62 -7.93 8.05
N ASP A 129 11.10 -7.67 9.26
CA ASP A 129 11.72 -8.68 10.13
C ASP A 129 10.77 -9.87 10.38
N GLU A 130 9.47 -9.62 10.52
CA GLU A 130 8.48 -10.68 10.72
C GLU A 130 8.35 -11.57 9.48
N SER A 131 8.26 -10.98 8.28
CA SER A 131 8.26 -11.75 7.03
C SER A 131 9.51 -12.65 6.92
N PHE A 132 10.68 -12.17 7.33
CA PHE A 132 11.90 -12.98 7.32
C PHE A 132 11.91 -14.06 8.40
N LYS A 133 11.35 -13.82 9.59
CA LYS A 133 11.17 -14.86 10.61
C LYS A 133 10.26 -16.00 10.13
N ILE A 134 9.23 -15.69 9.33
CA ILE A 134 8.35 -16.70 8.73
C ILE A 134 9.15 -17.56 7.75
N VAL A 135 9.84 -16.96 6.78
CA VAL A 135 10.52 -17.73 5.72
C VAL A 135 11.76 -18.47 6.22
N GLU A 136 12.37 -18.06 7.33
CA GLU A 136 13.50 -18.78 7.94
C GLU A 136 13.10 -20.16 8.46
N LYS A 137 11.83 -20.33 8.88
CA LYS A 137 11.29 -21.64 9.29
C LYS A 137 10.88 -22.56 8.13
N LEU A 138 10.87 -22.05 6.88
CA LEU A 138 10.45 -22.83 5.71
C LEU A 138 11.60 -23.66 5.12
N ASP A 139 11.26 -24.80 4.53
CA ASP A 139 12.23 -25.69 3.87
C ASP A 139 12.98 -24.97 2.73
N LYS A 140 14.32 -24.89 2.86
CA LYS A 140 15.20 -24.22 1.88
C LYS A 140 15.20 -24.90 0.50
N LYS A 141 14.86 -26.20 0.44
CA LYS A 141 14.80 -26.94 -0.83
C LYS A 141 13.51 -26.65 -1.59
N LYS A 142 12.43 -26.31 -0.89
CA LYS A 142 11.09 -26.11 -1.45
C LYS A 142 10.80 -24.66 -1.81
N TYR A 143 11.42 -23.70 -1.12
CA TYR A 143 11.12 -22.26 -1.28
C TYR A 143 12.34 -21.46 -1.72
N GLU A 144 12.10 -20.48 -2.61
CA GLU A 144 13.04 -19.46 -3.07
C GLU A 144 12.54 -18.10 -2.60
N ILE A 145 13.36 -17.36 -1.86
CA ILE A 145 12.98 -16.10 -1.22
C ILE A 145 13.53 -14.92 -2.03
N TRP A 146 12.62 -14.11 -2.57
CA TRP A 146 12.93 -12.86 -3.23
C TRP A 146 12.59 -11.70 -2.30
N TYR A 147 13.51 -10.78 -2.15
CA TYR A 147 13.31 -9.56 -1.38
C TYR A 147 13.40 -8.34 -2.29
N MET A 148 12.35 -7.53 -2.30
CA MET A 148 12.29 -6.29 -3.08
C MET A 148 12.21 -5.09 -2.12
N SER A 149 13.17 -4.16 -2.24
CA SER A 149 13.21 -2.95 -1.43
C SER A 149 13.78 -1.77 -2.21
N TYR A 150 13.35 -0.56 -1.87
CA TYR A 150 13.84 0.66 -2.50
C TYR A 150 14.96 1.33 -1.70
N TYR A 151 14.90 1.34 -0.37
CA TYR A 151 15.92 1.95 0.50
C TYR A 151 16.70 0.94 1.35
N GLY A 152 16.00 0.03 2.01
CA GLY A 152 16.60 -0.95 2.90
C GLY A 152 17.36 -2.05 2.19
N LYS A 153 18.46 -2.51 2.78
CA LYS A 153 19.22 -3.68 2.34
C LYS A 153 18.94 -4.85 3.28
N PRO A 154 19.11 -6.12 2.81
CA PRO A 154 18.94 -7.27 3.69
C PRO A 154 19.84 -7.20 4.92
N LYS A 155 19.31 -7.53 6.09
CA LYS A 155 20.10 -7.78 7.30
C LYS A 155 20.86 -9.10 7.15
N ASN A 156 21.96 -9.28 7.88
CA ASN A 156 22.83 -10.46 7.77
C ASN A 156 22.09 -11.78 8.07
N TRP A 157 21.02 -11.76 8.85
CA TRP A 157 20.25 -12.94 9.20
C TRP A 157 19.07 -13.19 8.25
N TYR A 158 18.80 -12.29 7.29
CA TYR A 158 17.74 -12.49 6.32
C TYR A 158 18.13 -13.57 5.33
N ARG A 159 17.29 -14.58 5.19
CA ARG A 159 17.38 -15.55 4.11
C ARG A 159 16.87 -14.91 2.81
N VAL A 160 17.77 -14.58 1.91
CA VAL A 160 17.46 -13.97 0.62
C VAL A 160 18.17 -14.75 -0.49
N ASP A 161 17.41 -15.39 -1.36
CA ASP A 161 17.94 -16.06 -2.54
C ASP A 161 18.13 -15.05 -3.70
N LYS A 162 17.27 -14.00 -3.76
CA LYS A 162 17.39 -12.92 -4.74
C LYS A 162 17.01 -11.57 -4.14
N PHE A 163 17.93 -10.61 -4.16
CA PHE A 163 17.67 -9.24 -3.74
C PHE A 163 17.41 -8.34 -4.96
N LEU A 164 16.30 -7.61 -4.92
CA LEU A 164 15.82 -6.71 -5.95
C LEU A 164 15.80 -5.29 -5.38
N TYR A 165 16.86 -4.54 -5.67
CA TYR A 165 17.06 -3.21 -5.11
C TYR A 165 16.68 -2.12 -6.11
N LYS A 166 15.86 -1.17 -5.71
CA LYS A 166 15.42 -0.02 -6.51
C LYS A 166 14.86 -0.44 -7.88
N VAL A 167 13.98 -1.44 -7.88
CA VAL A 167 13.29 -1.82 -9.11
C VAL A 167 12.48 -0.64 -9.62
N SER A 168 12.63 -0.30 -10.89
CA SER A 168 11.88 0.81 -11.49
C SER A 168 10.39 0.45 -11.58
N PHE A 169 9.53 1.46 -11.51
CA PHE A 169 8.07 1.29 -11.51
C PHE A 169 7.57 0.43 -12.69
N GLU A 170 8.17 0.62 -13.88
CA GLU A 170 7.81 -0.11 -15.10
C GLU A 170 8.18 -1.61 -15.06
N LYS A 171 9.03 -2.02 -14.10
CA LYS A 171 9.51 -3.41 -13.96
C LYS A 171 8.94 -4.13 -12.74
N VAL A 172 8.27 -3.41 -11.84
CA VAL A 172 7.73 -3.99 -10.61
C VAL A 172 6.71 -5.10 -10.91
N ASN A 173 5.84 -4.90 -11.90
CA ASN A 173 4.87 -5.90 -12.35
C ASN A 173 5.53 -7.23 -12.73
N GLN A 174 6.71 -7.20 -13.40
CA GLN A 174 7.44 -8.40 -13.79
C GLN A 174 8.00 -9.18 -12.59
N VAL A 175 8.23 -8.52 -11.46
CA VAL A 175 8.62 -9.18 -10.21
C VAL A 175 7.45 -9.97 -9.65
N TYR A 176 6.28 -9.35 -9.55
CA TYR A 176 5.06 -10.03 -9.10
C TYR A 176 4.69 -11.19 -10.02
N GLU A 177 4.79 -11.02 -11.34
CA GLU A 177 4.52 -12.09 -12.32
C GLU A 177 5.40 -13.32 -12.11
N LYS A 178 6.63 -13.17 -11.64
CA LYS A 178 7.59 -14.25 -11.41
C LYS A 178 7.48 -14.92 -10.06
N CYS A 179 6.77 -14.32 -9.12
CA CYS A 179 6.60 -14.83 -7.76
C CYS A 179 5.26 -15.54 -7.59
N ASP A 180 5.20 -16.52 -6.71
CA ASP A 180 4.00 -17.33 -6.48
C ASP A 180 3.20 -16.80 -5.29
N ILE A 181 3.88 -16.41 -4.22
CA ILE A 181 3.30 -15.97 -2.94
C ILE A 181 3.94 -14.65 -2.54
N LEU A 182 3.13 -13.69 -2.10
CA LEU A 182 3.56 -12.49 -1.38
C LEU A 182 3.33 -12.70 0.11
N ILE A 183 4.36 -12.47 0.94
CA ILE A 183 4.20 -12.29 2.38
C ILE A 183 4.31 -10.81 2.71
N LYS A 184 3.28 -10.25 3.37
CA LYS A 184 3.22 -8.84 3.77
C LYS A 184 2.84 -8.72 5.23
N SER A 185 3.79 -8.27 6.06
CA SER A 185 3.67 -8.19 7.53
C SER A 185 3.50 -6.78 8.07
N SER A 186 3.11 -5.82 7.22
CA SER A 186 3.00 -4.41 7.60
C SER A 186 2.03 -4.18 8.76
N LEU A 187 2.46 -3.40 9.76
CA LEU A 187 1.65 -2.98 10.89
C LEU A 187 0.73 -1.81 10.53
N LEU A 188 1.19 -0.95 9.63
CA LEU A 188 0.49 0.24 9.20
C LEU A 188 0.56 0.40 7.68
N GLU A 189 -0.58 0.59 7.07
CA GLU A 189 -0.76 0.99 5.68
C GLU A 189 -1.99 1.89 5.57
N SER A 190 -1.91 2.91 4.73
CA SER A 190 -3.08 3.73 4.39
C SER A 190 -3.91 3.12 3.27
N PHE A 191 -3.22 2.44 2.35
CA PHE A 191 -3.73 1.58 1.30
C PHE A 191 -2.56 0.73 0.80
N SER A 192 -2.65 -0.56 0.90
CA SER A 192 -1.55 -1.46 0.53
C SER A 192 -1.64 -1.85 -0.94
N PHE A 193 -0.72 -1.39 -1.79
CA PHE A 193 -0.67 -1.80 -3.21
C PHE A 193 -0.13 -3.22 -3.43
N PRO A 194 0.90 -3.70 -2.71
CA PRO A 194 1.56 -4.96 -3.02
C PRO A 194 0.64 -6.19 -3.07
N PRO A 195 -0.31 -6.40 -2.15
CA PRO A 195 -1.24 -7.53 -2.28
C PRO A 195 -2.15 -7.40 -3.52
N LEU A 196 -2.57 -6.18 -3.86
CA LEU A 196 -3.43 -5.93 -5.02
C LEU A 196 -2.67 -6.20 -6.34
N GLU A 197 -1.41 -5.80 -6.42
CA GLU A 197 -0.51 -6.03 -7.55
C GLU A 197 -0.20 -7.53 -7.70
N MET A 198 0.00 -8.25 -6.58
CA MET A 198 0.18 -9.70 -6.59
C MET A 198 -1.07 -10.40 -7.10
N MET A 199 -2.26 -10.01 -6.64
CA MET A 199 -3.56 -10.52 -7.12
C MET A 199 -3.74 -10.26 -8.61
N ALA A 200 -3.34 -9.08 -9.10
CA ALA A 200 -3.44 -8.73 -10.53
C ALA A 200 -2.61 -9.64 -11.43
N THR A 201 -1.54 -10.25 -10.91
CA THR A 201 -0.74 -11.25 -11.64
C THR A 201 -1.22 -12.68 -11.45
N GLY A 202 -2.24 -12.91 -10.62
CA GLY A 202 -2.76 -14.24 -10.28
C GLY A 202 -1.93 -14.96 -9.21
N GLY A 203 -1.07 -14.25 -8.47
CA GLY A 203 -0.33 -14.79 -7.33
C GLY A 203 -1.15 -14.77 -6.04
N TYR A 204 -0.63 -15.40 -5.01
CA TYR A 204 -1.28 -15.57 -3.72
C TYR A 204 -0.72 -14.61 -2.67
N CYS A 205 -1.56 -14.17 -1.75
CA CYS A 205 -1.19 -13.22 -0.70
C CYS A 205 -1.40 -13.84 0.70
N ILE A 206 -0.36 -13.76 1.54
CA ILE A 206 -0.41 -14.08 2.96
C ILE A 206 -0.04 -12.79 3.70
N VAL A 207 -1.00 -12.21 4.42
CA VAL A 207 -0.93 -10.81 4.85
C VAL A 207 -1.33 -10.67 6.31
N SER A 208 -0.63 -9.83 7.06
CA SER A 208 -1.15 -9.34 8.33
C SER A 208 -2.18 -8.24 8.09
N PRO A 209 -3.40 -8.33 8.69
CA PRO A 209 -4.42 -7.32 8.53
C PRO A 209 -4.00 -6.00 9.19
N ASN A 210 -4.31 -4.90 8.52
CA ASN A 210 -4.21 -3.54 9.05
C ASN A 210 -5.30 -2.67 8.42
N ASP A 211 -5.54 -1.49 8.97
CA ASP A 211 -6.66 -0.65 8.57
C ASP A 211 -6.70 -0.30 7.08
N GLY A 212 -5.53 -0.05 6.47
CA GLY A 212 -5.45 0.32 5.06
C GLY A 212 -5.69 -0.82 4.08
N ASN A 213 -5.43 -2.08 4.47
CA ASN A 213 -5.58 -3.22 3.58
C ASN A 213 -6.92 -3.97 3.74
N GLN A 214 -7.61 -3.82 4.86
CA GLN A 214 -8.93 -4.41 5.10
C GLN A 214 -10.02 -3.88 4.14
N GLU A 215 -9.75 -2.78 3.47
CA GLU A 215 -10.69 -2.22 2.49
C GLU A 215 -11.00 -3.17 1.32
N TYR A 216 -10.07 -4.08 0.99
CA TYR A 216 -10.24 -5.01 -0.13
C TYR A 216 -9.79 -6.44 0.17
N LEU A 217 -9.03 -6.68 1.24
CA LEU A 217 -8.61 -8.02 1.64
C LEU A 217 -9.71 -8.73 2.43
N LYS A 218 -9.95 -9.98 2.08
CA LYS A 218 -10.93 -10.86 2.73
C LYS A 218 -10.32 -12.24 2.92
N ASP A 219 -10.24 -12.65 4.19
CA ASP A 219 -9.65 -13.94 4.54
C ASP A 219 -10.37 -15.10 3.87
N GLU A 220 -9.59 -16.07 3.36
CA GLU A 220 -10.02 -17.25 2.63
C GLU A 220 -10.88 -16.99 1.37
N GLU A 221 -11.17 -15.72 1.05
CA GLU A 221 -11.83 -15.34 -0.18
C GLU A 221 -10.82 -14.93 -1.27
N ASN A 222 -9.95 -13.94 -1.00
CA ASN A 222 -8.98 -13.41 -1.96
C ASN A 222 -7.53 -13.39 -1.44
N CYS A 223 -7.32 -13.66 -0.17
CA CYS A 223 -6.02 -13.79 0.48
C CYS A 223 -6.12 -14.74 1.67
N LEU A 224 -4.99 -15.00 2.34
CA LEU A 224 -4.97 -15.60 3.67
C LEU A 224 -4.45 -14.58 4.66
N LEU A 225 -5.17 -14.38 5.75
CA LEU A 225 -4.79 -13.48 6.83
C LEU A 225 -4.19 -14.26 8.00
N TYR A 226 -3.15 -13.70 8.61
CA TYR A 226 -2.56 -14.23 9.82
C TYR A 226 -2.41 -13.11 10.86
N LYS A 227 -2.43 -13.45 12.15
CA LYS A 227 -2.28 -12.48 13.22
C LYS A 227 -0.83 -11.98 13.30
N VAL A 228 -0.65 -10.65 13.35
CA VAL A 228 0.68 -10.02 13.57
C VAL A 228 1.39 -10.66 14.76
N GLY A 229 2.66 -11.01 14.58
CA GLY A 229 3.50 -11.68 15.59
C GLY A 229 3.33 -13.20 15.67
N ASP A 230 2.29 -13.77 15.06
CA ASP A 230 2.04 -15.21 15.06
C ASP A 230 2.67 -15.86 13.82
N ILE A 231 3.97 -16.15 13.93
CA ILE A 231 4.76 -16.77 12.86
C ILE A 231 4.20 -18.15 12.47
N ASP A 232 3.72 -18.92 13.43
CA ASP A 232 3.24 -20.29 13.19
C ASP A 232 1.88 -20.26 12.45
N SER A 233 1.02 -19.31 12.74
CA SER A 233 -0.21 -19.06 11.97
C SER A 233 0.10 -18.70 10.51
N ALA A 234 1.11 -17.85 10.26
CA ALA A 234 1.53 -17.52 8.90
C ALA A 234 2.05 -18.78 8.14
N ILE A 235 2.79 -19.65 8.81
CA ILE A 235 3.26 -20.92 8.22
C ILE A 235 2.07 -21.83 7.91
N GLN A 236 1.11 -21.95 8.82
CA GLN A 236 -0.12 -22.72 8.58
C GLN A 236 -0.90 -22.20 7.37
N CYS A 237 -0.95 -20.87 7.17
CA CYS A 237 -1.52 -20.27 5.94
C CYS A 237 -0.79 -20.74 4.68
N ILE A 238 0.56 -20.80 4.69
CA ILE A 238 1.36 -21.29 3.56
C ILE A 238 1.08 -22.76 3.30
N GLU A 239 1.07 -23.61 4.33
CA GLU A 239 0.81 -25.05 4.23
C GLU A 239 -0.61 -25.34 3.74
N LYS A 240 -1.60 -24.63 4.28
CA LYS A 240 -3.01 -24.70 3.84
C LYS A 240 -3.14 -24.32 2.36
N LEU A 241 -2.50 -23.24 1.93
CA LEU A 241 -2.50 -22.82 0.53
C LEU A 241 -1.94 -23.93 -0.38
N ILE A 242 -0.80 -24.52 -0.01
CA ILE A 242 -0.09 -25.50 -0.86
C ILE A 242 -0.85 -26.81 -0.95
N SER A 243 -1.47 -27.25 0.14
CA SER A 243 -2.18 -28.54 0.22
C SER A 243 -3.60 -28.50 -0.36
N ASN A 244 -4.22 -27.33 -0.51
CA ASN A 244 -5.64 -27.20 -0.88
C ASN A 244 -5.82 -26.53 -2.25
N GLN A 245 -6.13 -27.35 -3.27
CA GLN A 245 -6.33 -26.87 -4.66
C GLN A 245 -7.60 -26.02 -4.83
N ASP A 246 -8.67 -26.35 -4.11
CA ASP A 246 -9.93 -25.58 -4.18
C ASP A 246 -9.73 -24.17 -3.59
N LEU A 247 -8.97 -24.09 -2.50
CA LEU A 247 -8.57 -22.81 -1.94
C LEU A 247 -7.71 -22.01 -2.93
N GLN A 248 -6.71 -22.64 -3.58
CA GLN A 248 -5.91 -21.97 -4.62
C GLN A 248 -6.77 -21.42 -5.73
N GLN A 249 -7.75 -22.19 -6.23
CA GLN A 249 -8.66 -21.75 -7.28
C GLN A 249 -9.50 -20.56 -6.83
N ARG A 250 -10.09 -20.64 -5.64
CA ARG A 250 -10.90 -19.55 -5.08
C ARG A 250 -10.10 -18.26 -4.87
N LEU A 251 -8.90 -18.35 -4.28
CA LEU A 251 -8.05 -17.18 -4.06
C LEU A 251 -7.59 -16.55 -5.38
N TYR A 252 -7.26 -17.37 -6.38
CA TYR A 252 -6.89 -16.92 -7.71
C TYR A 252 -8.03 -16.13 -8.39
N GLU A 253 -9.22 -16.71 -8.45
CA GLU A 253 -10.39 -16.10 -9.11
C GLU A 253 -10.81 -14.80 -8.40
N ASN A 254 -10.97 -14.85 -7.09
CA ASN A 254 -11.39 -13.69 -6.30
C ASN A 254 -10.29 -12.61 -6.21
N GLY A 255 -9.02 -13.00 -6.25
CA GLY A 255 -7.90 -12.07 -6.35
C GLY A 255 -7.96 -11.27 -7.66
N LEU A 256 -8.18 -11.93 -8.79
CA LEU A 256 -8.35 -11.26 -10.09
C LEU A 256 -9.58 -10.36 -10.11
N ILE A 257 -10.70 -10.80 -9.55
CA ILE A 257 -11.93 -9.98 -9.43
C ILE A 257 -11.63 -8.74 -8.57
N THR A 258 -10.91 -8.89 -7.46
CA THR A 258 -10.52 -7.80 -6.57
C THR A 258 -9.65 -6.79 -7.32
N ALA A 259 -8.62 -7.24 -8.03
CA ALA A 259 -7.77 -6.39 -8.85
C ALA A 259 -8.55 -5.66 -9.94
N LYS A 260 -9.46 -6.37 -10.65
CA LYS A 260 -10.34 -5.79 -11.67
C LYS A 260 -11.27 -4.70 -11.09
N ASN A 261 -11.75 -4.88 -9.86
CA ASN A 261 -12.60 -3.89 -9.20
C ASN A 261 -11.82 -2.67 -8.71
N ARG A 262 -10.50 -2.76 -8.66
CA ARG A 262 -9.56 -1.68 -8.29
C ARG A 262 -8.75 -1.17 -9.48
N ASP A 263 -9.23 -1.35 -10.72
CA ASP A 263 -8.62 -0.75 -11.89
C ASP A 263 -8.85 0.77 -11.89
N TRP A 264 -7.78 1.55 -12.02
CA TRP A 264 -7.80 3.01 -12.12
C TRP A 264 -8.77 3.54 -13.18
N THR A 265 -8.94 2.83 -14.29
CA THR A 265 -9.85 3.23 -15.36
C THR A 265 -11.29 3.36 -14.89
N LYS A 266 -11.69 2.58 -13.87
CA LYS A 266 -13.03 2.63 -13.27
C LYS A 266 -13.26 3.83 -12.36
N PHE A 267 -12.20 4.43 -11.87
CA PHE A 267 -12.26 5.53 -10.90
C PHE A 267 -11.95 6.90 -11.51
N LYS A 268 -11.44 6.92 -12.75
CA LYS A 268 -10.97 8.13 -13.41
C LYS A 268 -12.01 9.26 -13.36
N ASP A 269 -13.21 9.00 -13.84
CA ASP A 269 -14.26 10.02 -13.92
C ASP A 269 -14.73 10.46 -12.54
N LYS A 270 -14.86 9.51 -11.60
CA LYS A 270 -15.17 9.82 -10.21
C LYS A 270 -14.08 10.68 -9.56
N ILE A 271 -12.82 10.41 -9.84
CA ILE A 271 -11.70 11.19 -9.27
C ILE A 271 -11.68 12.59 -9.91
N LEU A 272 -11.90 12.69 -11.23
CA LEU A 272 -11.97 13.97 -11.92
C LEU A 272 -13.12 14.84 -11.36
N SER A 273 -14.31 14.29 -11.13
CA SER A 273 -15.43 15.03 -10.57
C SER A 273 -15.12 15.63 -9.19
N LEU A 274 -14.27 14.99 -8.37
CA LEU A 274 -13.85 15.55 -7.08
C LEU A 274 -13.07 16.87 -7.19
N TYR A 275 -12.45 17.10 -8.34
CA TYR A 275 -11.71 18.34 -8.62
C TYR A 275 -12.57 19.37 -9.35
N GLU A 276 -13.62 18.95 -10.07
CA GLU A 276 -14.48 19.81 -10.89
C GLU A 276 -15.70 20.37 -10.13
N GLU A 277 -16.18 19.65 -9.10
CA GLU A 277 -17.32 20.11 -8.28
C GLU A 277 -16.93 21.34 -7.45
N GLU A 278 -17.71 22.43 -7.59
CA GLU A 278 -17.60 23.66 -6.82
C GLU A 278 -18.16 23.52 -5.38
#